data_051f3632c4c15629db4252266891016e
#
_entry.id   051f3632c4c15629db4252266891016e
#
_cell.length_a   1.000
_cell.length_b   1.000
_cell.length_c   1.000
_cell.angle_alpha   90.00
_cell.angle_beta   90.00
_cell.angle_gamma   90.00
#
_symmetry.space_group_name_H-M   'P 1'
#
loop_
_entity.id
_entity.type
_entity.pdbx_description
1 polymer ?
#
loop_
_entity_poly.entity_id
_entity_poly.type
_entity_poly.pdbx_seq_one_letter_code
_entity_poly.pdbx_strand_id
1 'polypeptide(L)'
;MEGKLLIIGAGIEQIYAYQTAKKMGFSVVGTDANPNAPALIYSDEKLIASTRDPQATIEAVKSLKDYKSIKGVITLANDVPYTVAYVAEALGLPSISLQTAALSSDKLKMKNRFKDSDVNTPVFTEAKTYQDLQKFIQQWGYPAVAKPTDGRGSRGVVFIDENSDLEWVFSYCLSHSCSNKIIIEKF
;
A
#
# COMPACT_ATOMS: atom_id res chain seq x y z
N MET A 1 8.20 -26.94 -11.26
CA MET A 1 9.05 -25.73 -11.46
C MET A 1 9.97 -25.65 -10.26
N GLU A 2 11.26 -25.73 -10.44
CA GLU A 2 12.21 -25.53 -9.34
C GLU A 2 12.43 -24.02 -9.15
N GLY A 3 11.90 -23.44 -8.10
CA GLY A 3 12.10 -22.04 -7.76
C GLY A 3 11.33 -21.64 -6.51
N LYS A 4 11.80 -20.56 -5.88
CA LYS A 4 11.12 -19.99 -4.70
C LYS A 4 10.25 -18.81 -5.08
N LEU A 5 9.12 -18.67 -4.42
CA LEU A 5 8.27 -17.48 -4.46
C LEU A 5 8.32 -16.79 -3.11
N LEU A 6 8.74 -15.54 -3.09
CA LEU A 6 8.67 -14.70 -1.89
C LEU A 6 7.31 -14.05 -1.78
N ILE A 7 6.63 -14.25 -0.66
CA ILE A 7 5.33 -13.63 -0.35
C ILE A 7 5.52 -12.67 0.81
N ILE A 8 5.29 -11.38 0.56
CA ILE A 8 5.38 -10.31 1.56
C ILE A 8 4.04 -10.13 2.25
N GLY A 9 4.02 -10.43 3.54
CA GLY A 9 2.85 -10.49 4.40
C GLY A 9 2.30 -11.91 4.56
N ALA A 10 1.86 -12.20 5.78
CA ALA A 10 1.38 -13.54 6.14
C ALA A 10 0.10 -13.52 7.01
N GLY A 11 -0.73 -12.48 6.84
CA GLY A 11 -2.05 -12.39 7.48
C GLY A 11 -3.00 -13.49 7.03
N ILE A 12 -4.15 -13.58 7.68
CA ILE A 12 -5.16 -14.61 7.40
C ILE A 12 -5.65 -14.58 5.93
N GLU A 13 -5.79 -13.40 5.35
CA GLU A 13 -6.25 -13.20 3.97
C GLU A 13 -5.23 -13.67 2.92
N GLN A 14 -3.98 -13.90 3.33
CA GLN A 14 -2.90 -14.33 2.45
C GLN A 14 -2.73 -15.86 2.42
N ILE A 15 -3.40 -16.62 3.30
CA ILE A 15 -3.28 -18.08 3.37
C ILE A 15 -3.47 -18.72 1.99
N TYR A 16 -4.47 -18.27 1.25
CA TYR A 16 -4.77 -18.82 -0.07
C TYR A 16 -3.60 -18.65 -1.07
N ALA A 17 -2.89 -17.52 -0.99
CA ALA A 17 -1.71 -17.27 -1.84
C ALA A 17 -0.59 -18.28 -1.58
N TYR A 18 -0.29 -18.56 -0.31
CA TYR A 18 0.71 -19.56 0.08
C TYR A 18 0.36 -20.94 -0.40
N GLN A 19 -0.89 -21.37 -0.16
CA GLN A 19 -1.37 -22.67 -0.59
C GLN A 19 -1.38 -22.82 -2.12
N THR A 20 -1.75 -21.75 -2.83
CA THR A 20 -1.76 -21.77 -4.30
C THR A 20 -0.36 -21.83 -4.86
N ALA A 21 0.58 -21.05 -4.33
CA ALA A 21 1.99 -21.11 -4.73
C ALA A 21 2.57 -22.53 -4.58
N LYS A 22 2.28 -23.21 -3.46
CA LYS A 22 2.68 -24.61 -3.25
C LYS A 22 2.02 -25.58 -4.26
N LYS A 23 0.74 -25.41 -4.55
CA LYS A 23 0.05 -26.20 -5.59
C LYS A 23 0.65 -26.01 -6.98
N MET A 24 1.19 -24.80 -7.25
CA MET A 24 1.90 -24.50 -8.50
C MET A 24 3.33 -25.06 -8.54
N GLY A 25 3.81 -25.69 -7.46
CA GLY A 25 5.14 -26.31 -7.38
C GLY A 25 6.25 -25.34 -6.95
N PHE A 26 5.91 -24.18 -6.38
CA PHE A 26 6.91 -23.30 -5.78
C PHE A 26 7.23 -23.71 -4.35
N SER A 27 8.50 -23.58 -3.95
CA SER A 27 8.88 -23.43 -2.55
C SER A 27 8.53 -22.00 -2.11
N VAL A 28 7.92 -21.85 -0.95
CA VAL A 28 7.38 -20.56 -0.49
C VAL A 28 8.24 -19.98 0.64
N VAL A 29 8.77 -18.78 0.42
CA VAL A 29 9.38 -17.94 1.45
C VAL A 29 8.34 -16.93 1.90
N GLY A 30 7.95 -16.98 3.16
CA GLY A 30 6.99 -16.04 3.75
C GLY A 30 7.66 -15.01 4.64
N THR A 31 7.23 -13.75 4.59
CA THR A 31 7.73 -12.72 5.52
C THR A 31 6.59 -11.94 6.18
N ASP A 32 6.72 -11.72 7.47
CA ASP A 32 5.83 -10.87 8.28
C ASP A 32 6.58 -10.36 9.51
N ALA A 33 6.14 -9.22 10.07
CA ALA A 33 6.66 -8.73 11.36
C ALA A 33 6.24 -9.61 12.54
N ASN A 34 5.07 -10.25 12.44
CA ASN A 34 4.55 -11.14 13.45
C ASN A 34 5.03 -12.59 13.18
N PRO A 35 5.88 -13.18 14.03
CA PRO A 35 6.37 -14.55 13.84
C PRO A 35 5.25 -15.61 13.88
N ASN A 36 4.10 -15.25 14.46
CA ASN A 36 2.92 -16.11 14.56
C ASN A 36 1.85 -15.75 13.52
N ALA A 37 2.21 -15.03 12.45
CA ALA A 37 1.27 -14.69 11.39
C ALA A 37 0.69 -15.96 10.75
N PRO A 38 -0.66 -16.02 10.54
CA PRO A 38 -1.37 -17.27 10.23
C PRO A 38 -0.88 -17.99 8.97
N ALA A 39 -0.48 -17.24 7.93
CA ALA A 39 -0.05 -17.85 6.67
C ALA A 39 1.39 -18.40 6.74
N LEU A 40 2.22 -17.99 7.72
CA LEU A 40 3.59 -18.49 7.85
C LEU A 40 3.67 -20.02 8.09
N ILE A 41 2.61 -20.66 8.58
CA ILE A 41 2.61 -22.12 8.75
C ILE A 41 2.67 -22.87 7.40
N TYR A 42 2.29 -22.20 6.30
CA TYR A 42 2.30 -22.76 4.95
C TYR A 42 3.59 -22.45 4.17
N SER A 43 4.50 -21.64 4.73
CA SER A 43 5.80 -21.37 4.10
C SER A 43 6.81 -22.48 4.39
N ASP A 44 7.72 -22.69 3.45
CA ASP A 44 8.88 -23.58 3.62
C ASP A 44 10.00 -22.86 4.39
N GLU A 45 10.10 -21.54 4.22
CA GLU A 45 11.02 -20.67 4.94
C GLU A 45 10.31 -19.43 5.46
N LYS A 46 10.67 -19.04 6.68
CA LYS A 46 10.05 -17.89 7.38
C LYS A 46 11.08 -16.81 7.61
N LEU A 47 10.73 -15.59 7.24
CA LEU A 47 11.53 -14.40 7.51
C LEU A 47 10.74 -13.45 8.39
N ILE A 48 11.35 -12.96 9.45
CA ILE A 48 10.69 -12.02 10.36
C ILE A 48 11.18 -10.62 10.05
N ALA A 49 10.38 -9.89 9.29
CA ALA A 49 10.64 -8.52 8.89
C ALA A 49 9.33 -7.76 8.68
N SER A 50 9.33 -6.46 8.97
CA SER A 50 8.16 -5.62 8.72
C SER A 50 7.91 -5.50 7.22
N THR A 51 6.69 -5.80 6.78
CA THR A 51 6.27 -5.63 5.38
C THR A 51 6.35 -4.17 4.90
N ARG A 52 6.45 -3.21 5.81
CA ARG A 52 6.57 -1.77 5.53
C ARG A 52 8.01 -1.26 5.58
N ASP A 53 8.96 -2.12 5.87
CA ASP A 53 10.38 -1.82 5.87
C ASP A 53 11.07 -2.60 4.75
N PRO A 54 11.25 -1.98 3.57
CA PRO A 54 11.85 -2.65 2.42
C PRO A 54 13.30 -3.04 2.66
N GLN A 55 14.05 -2.24 3.44
CA GLN A 55 15.45 -2.53 3.75
C GLN A 55 15.58 -3.74 4.67
N ALA A 56 14.83 -3.77 5.77
CA ALA A 56 14.82 -4.93 6.67
C ALA A 56 14.34 -6.20 5.94
N THR A 57 13.36 -6.06 5.04
CA THR A 57 12.87 -7.20 4.24
C THR A 57 13.95 -7.77 3.32
N ILE A 58 14.67 -6.93 2.57
CA ILE A 58 15.73 -7.43 1.66
C ILE A 58 16.93 -7.99 2.43
N GLU A 59 17.26 -7.43 3.58
CA GLU A 59 18.32 -7.98 4.45
C GLU A 59 17.96 -9.37 4.97
N ALA A 60 16.72 -9.55 5.43
CA ALA A 60 16.20 -10.85 5.83
C ALA A 60 16.23 -11.85 4.65
N VAL A 61 15.83 -11.43 3.46
CA VAL A 61 15.88 -12.27 2.25
C VAL A 61 17.32 -12.69 1.95
N LYS A 62 18.28 -11.77 1.97
CA LYS A 62 19.69 -12.05 1.68
C LYS A 62 20.38 -12.91 2.72
N SER A 63 19.80 -13.09 3.91
CA SER A 63 20.30 -14.02 4.92
C SER A 63 20.06 -15.49 4.56
N LEU A 64 19.15 -15.78 3.63
CA LEU A 64 18.93 -17.12 3.10
C LEU A 64 20.12 -17.53 2.22
N LYS A 65 20.62 -18.76 2.39
CA LYS A 65 21.78 -19.27 1.63
C LYS A 65 21.53 -19.29 0.12
N ASP A 66 20.29 -19.55 -0.28
CA ASP A 66 19.87 -19.74 -1.67
C ASP A 66 18.84 -18.69 -2.12
N TYR A 67 18.89 -17.47 -1.57
CA TYR A 67 18.00 -16.38 -1.95
C TYR A 67 17.94 -16.10 -3.47
N LYS A 68 19.02 -16.44 -4.19
CA LYS A 68 19.07 -16.32 -5.67
C LYS A 68 18.14 -17.31 -6.41
N SER A 69 17.58 -18.30 -5.70
CA SER A 69 16.58 -19.20 -6.27
C SER A 69 15.17 -18.61 -6.26
N ILE A 70 14.97 -17.43 -5.64
CA ILE A 70 13.71 -16.68 -5.69
C ILE A 70 13.47 -16.22 -7.14
N LYS A 71 12.28 -16.56 -7.66
CA LYS A 71 11.87 -16.27 -9.05
C LYS A 71 10.80 -15.19 -9.15
N GLY A 72 10.22 -14.81 -8.02
CA GLY A 72 9.21 -13.76 -7.96
C GLY A 72 9.00 -13.24 -6.54
N VAL A 73 8.53 -12.01 -6.46
CA VAL A 73 8.14 -11.34 -5.21
C VAL A 73 6.72 -10.86 -5.37
N ILE A 74 5.83 -11.27 -4.48
CA ILE A 74 4.41 -10.88 -4.53
C ILE A 74 3.90 -10.47 -3.14
N THR A 75 2.78 -9.79 -3.14
CA THR A 75 1.91 -9.60 -1.97
C THR A 75 0.45 -9.73 -2.43
N LEU A 76 -0.42 -10.21 -1.56
CA LEU A 76 -1.86 -10.23 -1.75
C LEU A 76 -2.53 -9.65 -0.51
N ALA A 77 -3.68 -8.98 -0.69
CA ALA A 77 -4.44 -8.40 0.41
C ALA A 77 -3.61 -7.55 1.38
N ASN A 78 -2.54 -6.92 0.88
CA ASN A 78 -1.65 -6.08 1.66
C ASN A 78 -1.11 -4.95 0.78
N ASP A 79 -1.27 -3.71 1.23
CA ASP A 79 -0.90 -2.51 0.47
C ASP A 79 0.57 -2.12 0.70
N VAL A 80 1.49 -2.94 0.24
CA VAL A 80 2.94 -2.71 0.35
C VAL A 80 3.66 -2.80 -1.01
N PRO A 81 3.12 -2.17 -2.07
CA PRO A 81 3.71 -2.28 -3.40
C PRO A 81 5.15 -1.76 -3.46
N TYR A 82 5.48 -0.77 -2.62
CA TYR A 82 6.83 -0.23 -2.57
C TYR A 82 7.85 -1.27 -2.07
N THR A 83 7.52 -2.01 -1.01
CA THR A 83 8.38 -3.07 -0.49
C THR A 83 8.54 -4.20 -1.51
N VAL A 84 7.45 -4.59 -2.19
CA VAL A 84 7.51 -5.60 -3.27
C VAL A 84 8.44 -5.15 -4.38
N ALA A 85 8.26 -3.93 -4.89
CA ALA A 85 9.08 -3.38 -5.97
C ALA A 85 10.55 -3.26 -5.55
N TYR A 86 10.83 -2.78 -4.34
CA TYR A 86 12.18 -2.61 -3.81
C TYR A 86 12.93 -3.95 -3.70
N VAL A 87 12.27 -4.96 -3.13
CA VAL A 87 12.86 -6.29 -2.98
C VAL A 87 13.06 -6.96 -4.34
N ALA A 88 12.08 -6.86 -5.23
CA ALA A 88 12.19 -7.41 -6.58
C ALA A 88 13.34 -6.77 -7.38
N GLU A 89 13.46 -5.43 -7.35
CA GLU A 89 14.57 -4.71 -7.99
C GLU A 89 15.92 -5.13 -7.42
N ALA A 90 16.04 -5.22 -6.09
CA ALA A 90 17.29 -5.65 -5.43
C ALA A 90 17.70 -7.11 -5.74
N LEU A 91 16.74 -7.94 -6.19
CA LEU A 91 16.94 -9.32 -6.64
C LEU A 91 17.09 -9.44 -8.16
N GLY A 92 16.95 -8.34 -8.92
CA GLY A 92 16.97 -8.37 -10.38
C GLY A 92 15.74 -9.05 -11.00
N LEU A 93 14.59 -9.03 -10.30
CA LEU A 93 13.35 -9.67 -10.72
C LEU A 93 12.38 -8.67 -11.36
N PRO A 94 11.54 -9.11 -12.30
CA PRO A 94 10.50 -8.25 -12.87
C PRO A 94 9.54 -7.71 -11.80
N SER A 95 9.27 -6.40 -11.87
CA SER A 95 8.30 -5.72 -11.01
C SER A 95 7.89 -4.37 -11.63
N ILE A 96 6.94 -3.68 -11.01
CA ILE A 96 6.72 -2.26 -11.27
C ILE A 96 7.92 -1.46 -10.77
N SER A 97 8.17 -0.27 -11.35
CA SER A 97 9.24 0.61 -10.88
C SER A 97 8.98 1.12 -9.47
N LEU A 98 10.04 1.46 -8.73
CA LEU A 98 9.91 2.11 -7.41
C LEU A 98 9.10 3.40 -7.48
N GLN A 99 9.24 4.16 -8.57
CA GLN A 99 8.44 5.36 -8.80
C GLN A 99 6.95 5.04 -8.91
N THR A 100 6.59 4.03 -9.71
CA THR A 100 5.19 3.59 -9.85
C THR A 100 4.62 3.10 -8.53
N ALA A 101 5.40 2.31 -7.79
CA ALA A 101 5.01 1.81 -6.47
C ALA A 101 4.78 2.96 -5.46
N ALA A 102 5.64 3.96 -5.44
CA ALA A 102 5.49 5.14 -4.59
C ALA A 102 4.26 5.98 -4.96
N LEU A 103 3.99 6.14 -6.27
CA LEU A 103 2.79 6.85 -6.75
C LEU A 103 1.50 6.11 -6.36
N SER A 104 1.47 4.78 -6.48
CA SER A 104 0.30 3.98 -6.14
C SER A 104 -0.03 3.97 -4.63
N SER A 105 0.94 4.32 -3.79
CA SER A 105 0.80 4.33 -2.33
C SER A 105 0.38 5.69 -1.75
N ASP A 106 0.35 6.75 -2.57
CA ASP A 106 0.01 8.12 -2.14
C ASP A 106 -0.98 8.74 -3.15
N LYS A 107 -2.22 8.93 -2.69
CA LYS A 107 -3.32 9.42 -3.55
C LYS A 107 -3.06 10.81 -4.12
N LEU A 108 -2.39 11.67 -3.35
CA LEU A 108 -2.07 13.03 -3.83
C LEU A 108 -1.02 12.98 -4.94
N LYS A 109 0.05 12.21 -4.74
CA LYS A 109 1.09 12.00 -5.77
C LYS A 109 0.50 11.34 -7.02
N MET A 110 -0.33 10.31 -6.84
CA MET A 110 -1.00 9.62 -7.93
C MET A 110 -1.87 10.57 -8.75
N LYS A 111 -2.71 11.39 -8.10
CA LYS A 111 -3.59 12.35 -8.79
C LYS A 111 -2.83 13.47 -9.47
N ASN A 112 -1.75 13.97 -8.86
CA ASN A 112 -0.86 14.92 -9.54
C ASN A 112 -0.27 14.31 -10.81
N ARG A 113 0.20 13.06 -10.74
CA ARG A 113 0.70 12.34 -11.92
C ARG A 113 -0.35 12.15 -13.00
N PHE A 114 -1.61 11.86 -12.62
CA PHE A 114 -2.73 11.78 -13.56
C PHE A 114 -2.96 13.11 -14.27
N LYS A 115 -3.00 14.22 -13.50
CA LYS A 115 -3.14 15.57 -14.04
C LYS A 115 -1.99 15.92 -15.00
N ASP A 116 -0.75 15.62 -14.65
CA ASP A 116 0.44 15.87 -15.48
C ASP A 116 0.48 14.99 -16.75
N SER A 117 -0.35 13.95 -16.81
CA SER A 117 -0.45 13.01 -17.93
C SER A 117 -1.78 13.11 -18.67
N ASP A 118 -2.54 14.20 -18.48
CA ASP A 118 -3.85 14.45 -19.09
C ASP A 118 -4.88 13.32 -18.85
N VAL A 119 -4.74 12.58 -17.73
CA VAL A 119 -5.73 11.59 -17.31
C VAL A 119 -6.86 12.32 -16.57
N ASN A 120 -8.09 12.11 -17.01
CA ASN A 120 -9.26 12.69 -16.35
C ASN A 120 -9.31 12.30 -14.88
N THR A 121 -9.40 13.30 -14.03
CA THR A 121 -9.50 13.14 -12.58
C THR A 121 -10.39 14.24 -12.01
N PRO A 122 -11.20 13.97 -10.98
CA PRO A 122 -11.94 15.02 -10.28
C PRO A 122 -11.02 16.14 -9.82
N VAL A 123 -11.55 17.34 -9.69
CA VAL A 123 -10.81 18.44 -9.04
C VAL A 123 -10.44 18.01 -7.62
N PHE A 124 -9.20 18.25 -7.23
CA PHE A 124 -8.68 17.87 -5.92
C PHE A 124 -7.65 18.87 -5.41
N THR A 125 -7.43 18.87 -4.11
CA THR A 125 -6.33 19.60 -3.47
C THR A 125 -5.86 18.89 -2.19
N GLU A 126 -4.62 19.15 -1.78
CA GLU A 126 -4.14 18.81 -0.44
C GLU A 126 -4.82 19.73 0.57
N ALA A 127 -5.35 19.17 1.65
CA ALA A 127 -5.85 19.94 2.78
C ALA A 127 -4.89 19.78 3.97
N LYS A 128 -4.27 20.89 4.38
CA LYS A 128 -3.34 20.96 5.52
C LYS A 128 -4.03 21.42 6.81
N THR A 129 -5.17 22.08 6.64
CA THR A 129 -6.01 22.59 7.71
C THR A 129 -7.49 22.35 7.37
N TYR A 130 -8.39 22.42 8.36
CA TYR A 130 -9.81 22.34 8.08
C TYR A 130 -10.31 23.54 7.24
N GLN A 131 -9.64 24.69 7.34
CA GLN A 131 -9.93 25.86 6.49
C GLN A 131 -9.67 25.58 5.01
N ASP A 132 -8.76 24.65 4.70
CA ASP A 132 -8.53 24.25 3.30
C ASP A 132 -9.72 23.44 2.77
N LEU A 133 -10.37 22.61 3.61
CA LEU A 133 -11.64 21.97 3.27
C LEU A 133 -12.73 23.00 3.02
N GLN A 134 -12.86 24.00 3.90
CA GLN A 134 -13.84 25.08 3.72
C GLN A 134 -13.63 25.84 2.43
N LYS A 135 -12.39 26.24 2.11
CA LYS A 135 -12.05 26.92 0.86
C LYS A 135 -12.38 26.08 -0.37
N PHE A 136 -12.08 24.79 -0.31
CA PHE A 136 -12.42 23.88 -1.39
C PHE A 136 -13.93 23.81 -1.62
N ILE A 137 -14.71 23.65 -0.56
CA ILE A 137 -16.19 23.61 -0.63
C ILE A 137 -16.77 24.95 -1.11
N GLN A 138 -16.22 26.08 -0.65
CA GLN A 138 -16.65 27.41 -1.13
C GLN A 138 -16.42 27.57 -2.65
N GLN A 139 -15.34 27.04 -3.16
CA GLN A 139 -14.97 27.15 -4.56
C GLN A 139 -15.71 26.15 -5.46
N TRP A 140 -15.88 24.91 -5.00
CA TRP A 140 -16.32 23.79 -5.85
C TRP A 140 -17.67 23.18 -5.44
N GLY A 141 -18.22 23.60 -4.29
CA GLY A 141 -19.51 23.13 -3.77
C GLY A 141 -19.50 21.68 -3.29
N TYR A 142 -20.67 21.24 -2.87
CA TYR A 142 -20.98 19.87 -2.48
C TYR A 142 -21.44 19.04 -3.71
N PRO A 143 -21.42 17.68 -3.64
CA PRO A 143 -20.70 16.88 -2.66
C PRO A 143 -19.21 16.81 -2.90
N ALA A 144 -18.44 16.42 -1.87
CA ALA A 144 -17.01 16.22 -1.93
C ALA A 144 -16.60 14.98 -1.11
N VAL A 145 -15.34 14.55 -1.25
CA VAL A 145 -14.77 13.45 -0.45
C VAL A 145 -13.45 13.89 0.12
N ALA A 146 -13.28 13.77 1.45
CA ALA A 146 -11.99 13.91 2.10
C ALA A 146 -11.45 12.54 2.52
N LYS A 147 -10.14 12.35 2.42
CA LYS A 147 -9.49 11.08 2.75
C LYS A 147 -8.00 11.25 3.02
N PRO A 148 -7.37 10.37 3.84
CA PRO A 148 -5.93 10.32 3.98
C PRO A 148 -5.26 10.06 2.63
N THR A 149 -4.10 10.69 2.37
CA THR A 149 -3.36 10.44 1.12
C THR A 149 -2.80 9.01 1.07
N ASP A 150 -2.46 8.45 2.23
CA ASP A 150 -1.87 7.13 2.44
C ASP A 150 -2.80 6.12 3.14
N GLY A 151 -4.07 6.47 3.31
CA GLY A 151 -5.10 5.61 3.89
C GLY A 151 -5.43 4.39 3.03
N ARG A 152 -5.86 3.30 3.67
CA ARG A 152 -6.13 1.99 3.05
C ARG A 152 -7.44 1.41 3.56
N GLY A 153 -8.08 0.56 2.74
CA GLY A 153 -9.32 -0.12 3.12
C GLY A 153 -10.43 0.86 3.49
N SER A 154 -10.53 1.99 2.79
CA SER A 154 -11.52 3.07 3.01
C SER A 154 -11.51 3.69 4.42
N ARG A 155 -10.51 3.40 5.26
CA ARG A 155 -10.39 4.03 6.58
C ARG A 155 -10.06 5.50 6.43
N GLY A 156 -10.75 6.34 7.20
CA GLY A 156 -10.60 7.78 7.14
C GLY A 156 -11.18 8.45 5.88
N VAL A 157 -11.98 7.74 5.07
CA VAL A 157 -12.67 8.32 3.91
C VAL A 157 -14.02 8.84 4.36
N VAL A 158 -14.29 10.12 4.09
CA VAL A 158 -15.54 10.79 4.48
C VAL A 158 -16.16 11.46 3.27
N PHE A 159 -17.41 11.13 3.02
CA PHE A 159 -18.27 11.88 2.10
C PHE A 159 -18.74 13.15 2.78
N ILE A 160 -18.69 14.28 2.08
CA ILE A 160 -18.99 15.61 2.59
C ILE A 160 -20.20 16.16 1.85
N ASP A 161 -21.22 16.50 2.62
CA ASP A 161 -22.43 17.21 2.18
C ASP A 161 -22.64 18.52 2.98
N GLU A 162 -23.78 19.17 2.75
CA GLU A 162 -24.12 20.45 3.37
C GLU A 162 -24.29 20.39 4.90
N ASN A 163 -24.51 19.19 5.47
CA ASN A 163 -24.69 18.97 6.89
C ASN A 163 -23.40 18.52 7.59
N SER A 164 -22.32 18.35 6.85
CA SER A 164 -21.07 17.80 7.37
C SER A 164 -20.31 18.81 8.21
N ASP A 165 -19.87 18.40 9.40
CA ASP A 165 -18.93 19.15 10.24
C ASP A 165 -17.51 19.00 9.67
N LEU A 166 -17.02 20.04 9.01
CA LEU A 166 -15.72 20.02 8.33
C LEU A 166 -14.53 19.93 9.29
N GLU A 167 -14.67 20.41 10.53
CA GLU A 167 -13.63 20.30 11.54
C GLU A 167 -13.48 18.86 12.03
N TRP A 168 -14.62 18.20 12.27
CA TRP A 168 -14.64 16.78 12.57
C TRP A 168 -14.09 15.96 11.39
N VAL A 169 -14.54 16.24 10.16
CA VAL A 169 -14.06 15.55 8.95
C VAL A 169 -12.55 15.62 8.84
N PHE A 170 -11.98 16.83 9.01
CA PHE A 170 -10.53 17.04 8.96
C PHE A 170 -9.82 16.19 10.01
N SER A 171 -10.25 16.30 11.27
CA SER A 171 -9.66 15.59 12.40
C SER A 171 -9.75 14.07 12.23
N TYR A 172 -10.90 13.58 11.78
CA TYR A 172 -11.12 12.15 11.53
C TYR A 172 -10.22 11.62 10.39
N CYS A 173 -10.17 12.30 9.26
CA CYS A 173 -9.29 11.90 8.17
C CYS A 173 -7.82 11.90 8.60
N LEU A 174 -7.40 12.94 9.35
CA LEU A 174 -6.03 13.09 9.84
C LEU A 174 -5.62 11.95 10.78
N SER A 175 -6.52 11.53 11.68
CA SER A 175 -6.27 10.43 12.61
C SER A 175 -6.00 9.07 11.93
N HIS A 176 -6.38 8.95 10.65
CA HIS A 176 -6.16 7.75 9.83
C HIS A 176 -5.00 7.90 8.82
N SER A 177 -4.29 9.05 8.85
CA SER A 177 -3.14 9.28 7.99
C SER A 177 -1.82 9.04 8.73
N CYS A 178 -0.96 8.20 8.20
CA CYS A 178 0.40 8.00 8.73
C CYS A 178 1.33 9.17 8.33
N SER A 179 1.04 9.82 7.20
CA SER A 179 1.83 10.95 6.68
C SER A 179 1.34 12.32 7.15
N ASN A 180 0.27 12.38 7.95
CA ASN A 180 -0.42 13.61 8.35
C ASN A 180 -0.87 14.46 7.15
N LYS A 181 -1.31 13.80 6.07
CA LYS A 181 -1.77 14.47 4.85
C LYS A 181 -3.15 14.00 4.44
N ILE A 182 -3.97 14.95 4.07
CA ILE A 182 -5.34 14.73 3.60
C ILE A 182 -5.47 15.29 2.18
N ILE A 183 -6.24 14.60 1.36
CA ILE A 183 -6.72 15.10 0.07
C ILE A 183 -8.22 15.27 0.14
N ILE A 184 -8.72 16.40 -0.41
CA ILE A 184 -10.13 16.60 -0.71
C ILE A 184 -10.33 16.63 -2.23
N GLU A 185 -11.42 16.04 -2.68
CA GLU A 185 -11.76 15.97 -4.09
C GLU A 185 -13.27 16.15 -4.32
N LYS A 186 -13.63 16.70 -5.46
CA LYS A 186 -15.03 16.78 -5.91
C LYS A 186 -15.55 15.36 -6.15
N PHE A 187 -16.76 15.09 -5.66
CA PHE A 187 -17.42 13.81 -5.87
C PHE A 187 -18.20 13.82 -7.18
#